data_ffaa644aa5e09adb699646c39d8e6b13
#
_entry.id   ffaa644aa5e09adb699646c39d8e6b13
#
_cell.length_a   1.000
_cell.length_b   1.000
_cell.length_c   1.000
_cell.angle_alpha   90.00
_cell.angle_beta   90.00
_cell.angle_gamma   90.00
#
_symmetry.space_group_name_H-M   'P 1'
#
loop_
_entity.id
_entity.type
_entity.pdbx_description
1 polymer ?
#
loop_
_entity_poly.entity_id
_entity_poly.type
_entity_poly.pdbx_seq_one_letter_code
_entity_poly.pdbx_strand_id
1 'polypeptide(L)'
;MAGAVLVAGAALVAVTALVCALFADRVCAEARAQPSPQTPQREELTIIPEEAIEPWTGDLDGMIERRLIRVLVTYSKTFYFLDQGTQRGATYDAFRLFEKDLNKKLTAEKKLKKHLKVQVMFIPVARGDLFSALAAGKGDIAAANLTITPGRQELVDFASPVYANVSEVLVSGPASPAVSSVDDLAGKEVFARKSSSYYESLAALNERFTAEKKPLVIVKEAPEPLEDEDLIEMVNAGLIPLIVVDKHKADFWKQVFPKIKVHDAIALRTGANIAWAIRKGSPQLKAVLDDFVARKLKEATAVNSILTRYFKSAKYVKDAASDAERQKFLAVVGYFQKYGDKYDVDWLLVAAQGYQESQLNQDARSQVGAIGVMQIMPTTGEDLKVGDITELEPNIHAGVKYMRWMIDNYYGDEPMTQLDKALFSFASYNAGAGRISTLRKTAAKRGLDPNVWFHNVEYVAAEKIGPETVTYVSNIYKYYIAYRLIFDAKTEKDKATQTLKKKGE
;
A
#
# COMPACT_ATOMS: atom_id res chain seq x y z
N MET A 1 65.85 28.55 66.40
CA MET A 1 65.24 27.22 66.20
C MET A 1 63.75 27.34 65.99
N ALA A 2 63.33 27.75 64.81
CA ALA A 2 61.90 27.86 64.47
C ALA A 2 61.70 27.75 62.99
N GLY A 3 62.16 26.62 62.38
CA GLY A 3 62.11 26.42 60.93
C GLY A 3 61.87 24.99 60.49
N ALA A 4 61.72 24.02 61.42
CA ALA A 4 61.68 22.60 61.10
C ALA A 4 60.34 21.93 61.36
N VAL A 5 59.29 22.63 61.87
CA VAL A 5 58.01 22.05 62.29
C VAL A 5 56.91 22.32 61.24
N LEU A 6 57.12 23.26 60.32
CA LEU A 6 56.10 23.66 59.35
C LEU A 6 56.09 22.84 58.05
N VAL A 7 57.14 22.01 57.78
CA VAL A 7 57.26 21.21 56.52
C VAL A 7 56.63 19.82 56.68
N ALA A 8 56.54 19.28 57.92
CA ALA A 8 55.97 17.95 58.18
C ALA A 8 54.44 17.95 58.12
N GLY A 9 53.77 19.09 58.43
CA GLY A 9 52.29 19.20 58.39
C GLY A 9 51.68 19.29 56.99
N ALA A 10 52.41 19.92 56.07
CA ALA A 10 51.95 20.10 54.70
C ALA A 10 52.03 18.78 53.85
N ALA A 11 52.99 17.92 54.13
CA ALA A 11 53.16 16.64 53.44
C ALA A 11 52.07 15.61 53.91
N LEU A 12 51.64 15.65 55.15
CA LEU A 12 50.63 14.72 55.66
C LEU A 12 49.22 15.07 55.17
N VAL A 13 48.91 16.36 55.00
CA VAL A 13 47.62 16.82 54.45
C VAL A 13 47.52 16.55 52.93
N ALA A 14 48.62 16.64 52.21
CA ALA A 14 48.68 16.35 50.79
C ALA A 14 48.48 14.84 50.48
N VAL A 15 49.04 13.95 51.33
CA VAL A 15 48.87 12.49 51.17
C VAL A 15 47.46 12.02 51.52
N THR A 16 46.84 12.60 52.56
CA THR A 16 45.43 12.28 52.90
C THR A 16 44.44 12.80 51.85
N ALA A 17 44.68 13.97 51.25
CA ALA A 17 43.84 14.50 50.19
C ALA A 17 43.96 13.67 48.89
N LEU A 18 45.18 13.17 48.58
CA LEU A 18 45.40 12.32 47.40
C LEU A 18 44.77 10.93 47.56
N VAL A 19 44.84 10.34 48.78
CA VAL A 19 44.21 9.04 49.07
C VAL A 19 42.67 9.16 49.06
N CYS A 20 42.11 10.24 49.56
CA CYS A 20 40.66 10.49 49.51
C CYS A 20 40.19 10.74 48.05
N ALA A 21 40.96 11.42 47.21
CA ALA A 21 40.61 11.62 45.80
C ALA A 21 40.63 10.32 44.98
N LEU A 22 41.62 9.44 45.22
CA LEU A 22 41.73 8.14 44.57
C LEU A 22 40.61 7.15 45.03
N PHE A 23 40.15 7.26 46.29
CA PHE A 23 39.00 6.47 46.75
C PHE A 23 37.65 7.03 46.25
N ALA A 24 37.54 8.35 46.17
CA ALA A 24 36.33 8.97 45.59
C ALA A 24 36.16 8.67 44.11
N ASP A 25 37.24 8.69 43.32
CA ASP A 25 37.20 8.33 41.91
C ASP A 25 36.90 6.83 41.69
N ARG A 26 37.37 5.92 42.51
CA ARG A 26 37.02 4.50 42.44
C ARG A 26 35.58 4.23 42.82
N VAL A 27 35.05 4.84 43.88
CA VAL A 27 33.65 4.69 44.29
C VAL A 27 32.72 5.34 43.26
N CYS A 28 33.07 6.48 42.68
CA CYS A 28 32.32 7.08 41.56
C CYS A 28 32.44 6.29 40.24
N ALA A 29 33.57 5.60 39.99
CA ALA A 29 33.71 4.75 38.79
C ALA A 29 32.92 3.43 38.93
N GLU A 30 32.88 2.83 40.12
CA GLU A 30 32.05 1.65 40.37
C GLU A 30 30.54 1.98 40.42
N ALA A 31 30.16 3.18 40.88
CA ALA A 31 28.76 3.64 40.82
C ALA A 31 28.30 3.98 39.40
N ARG A 32 29.23 4.20 38.41
CA ARG A 32 28.90 4.40 37.00
C ARG A 32 28.84 3.10 36.18
N ALA A 33 29.15 1.96 36.76
CA ALA A 33 29.21 0.66 36.11
C ALA A 33 28.10 -0.32 36.50
N GLN A 34 27.03 0.14 37.15
CA GLN A 34 25.80 -0.65 37.22
C GLN A 34 24.98 -0.31 35.97
N PRO A 35 24.79 -1.24 35.03
CA PRO A 35 23.78 -1.04 33.99
C PRO A 35 22.46 -0.84 34.71
N SER A 36 21.78 0.27 34.46
CA SER A 36 20.38 0.43 34.79
C SER A 36 19.67 -0.86 34.36
N PRO A 37 18.75 -1.43 35.13
CA PRO A 37 17.98 -2.55 34.67
C PRO A 37 17.36 -2.09 33.33
N GLN A 38 17.86 -2.63 32.22
CA GLN A 38 17.25 -2.46 30.91
C GLN A 38 15.86 -3.04 31.10
N THR A 39 14.86 -2.18 31.18
CA THR A 39 13.48 -2.58 30.94
C THR A 39 13.54 -3.38 29.64
N PRO A 40 13.11 -4.64 29.62
CA PRO A 40 13.16 -5.40 28.38
C PRO A 40 12.52 -4.54 27.30
N GLN A 41 13.28 -4.20 26.26
CA GLN A 41 12.75 -3.46 25.13
C GLN A 41 11.61 -4.33 24.59
N ARG A 42 10.39 -3.84 24.74
CA ARG A 42 9.24 -4.49 24.14
C ARG A 42 9.47 -4.54 22.63
N GLU A 43 9.30 -5.68 22.07
CA GLU A 43 9.34 -5.85 20.61
C GLU A 43 8.12 -5.15 20.01
N GLU A 44 8.36 -4.27 19.03
CA GLU A 44 7.28 -3.62 18.29
C GLU A 44 6.49 -4.69 17.51
N LEU A 45 5.17 -4.68 17.66
CA LEU A 45 4.30 -5.51 16.81
C LEU A 45 4.23 -4.88 15.42
N THR A 46 4.92 -5.44 14.47
CA THR A 46 4.88 -5.05 13.05
C THR A 46 4.89 -6.28 12.15
N ILE A 47 4.38 -6.14 10.93
CA ILE A 47 4.44 -7.15 9.89
C ILE A 47 5.36 -6.61 8.79
N ILE A 48 6.37 -7.38 8.42
CA ILE A 48 7.24 -7.05 7.30
C ILE A 48 6.51 -7.46 6.01
N PRO A 49 6.15 -6.50 5.13
CA PRO A 49 5.34 -6.83 3.95
C PRO A 49 5.97 -7.88 3.04
N GLU A 50 7.30 -7.88 2.93
CA GLU A 50 8.06 -8.84 2.12
C GLU A 50 7.90 -10.27 2.62
N GLU A 51 7.84 -10.50 3.93
CA GLU A 51 7.57 -11.82 4.53
C GLU A 51 6.12 -12.25 4.31
N ALA A 52 5.19 -11.29 4.32
CA ALA A 52 3.78 -11.54 4.06
C ALA A 52 3.48 -11.80 2.58
N ILE A 53 4.38 -11.39 1.68
CA ILE A 53 4.23 -11.50 0.22
C ILE A 53 5.35 -12.37 -0.35
N GLU A 54 5.46 -13.60 0.16
CA GLU A 54 6.45 -14.55 -0.34
C GLU A 54 6.28 -14.85 -1.84
N PRO A 55 7.39 -15.00 -2.60
CA PRO A 55 7.35 -15.38 -4.00
C PRO A 55 6.61 -16.72 -4.19
N TRP A 56 5.68 -16.73 -5.15
CA TRP A 56 4.94 -17.93 -5.53
C TRP A 56 4.56 -17.86 -7.02
N THR A 57 4.64 -19.01 -7.73
CA THR A 57 4.55 -19.05 -9.20
C THR A 57 3.58 -20.10 -9.77
N GLY A 58 2.59 -20.57 -9.01
CA GLY A 58 1.60 -21.51 -9.55
C GLY A 58 0.53 -20.84 -10.45
N ASP A 59 -0.42 -21.63 -10.93
CA ASP A 59 -1.58 -21.18 -11.70
C ASP A 59 -2.83 -21.05 -10.79
N LEU A 60 -4.02 -20.87 -11.37
CA LEU A 60 -5.27 -20.60 -10.67
C LEU A 60 -5.66 -21.65 -9.63
N ASP A 61 -5.41 -22.93 -9.89
CA ASP A 61 -5.69 -24.02 -8.96
C ASP A 61 -4.97 -23.81 -7.61
N GLY A 62 -3.68 -23.54 -7.64
CA GLY A 62 -2.93 -23.21 -6.44
C GLY A 62 -3.33 -21.87 -5.82
N MET A 63 -3.76 -20.87 -6.61
CA MET A 63 -4.33 -19.63 -6.07
C MET A 63 -5.64 -19.89 -5.33
N ILE A 64 -6.46 -20.82 -5.80
CA ILE A 64 -7.70 -21.23 -5.12
C ILE A 64 -7.37 -21.99 -3.83
N GLU A 65 -6.38 -22.86 -3.85
CA GLU A 65 -5.94 -23.64 -2.68
C GLU A 65 -5.44 -22.72 -1.57
N ARG A 66 -4.54 -21.78 -1.88
CA ARG A 66 -4.04 -20.77 -0.92
C ARG A 66 -5.04 -19.62 -0.70
N ARG A 67 -6.16 -19.60 -1.44
CA ARG A 67 -7.23 -18.62 -1.35
C ARG A 67 -6.78 -17.16 -1.50
N LEU A 68 -5.74 -16.92 -2.29
CA LEU A 68 -5.13 -15.61 -2.49
C LEU A 68 -4.75 -15.40 -3.95
N ILE A 69 -5.21 -14.28 -4.52
CA ILE A 69 -4.77 -13.75 -5.82
C ILE A 69 -4.15 -12.37 -5.56
N ARG A 70 -2.90 -12.19 -5.97
CA ARG A 70 -2.14 -10.95 -5.76
C ARG A 70 -2.12 -10.15 -7.04
N VAL A 71 -2.61 -8.92 -6.97
CA VAL A 71 -2.68 -8.01 -8.11
C VAL A 71 -1.66 -6.89 -7.91
N LEU A 72 -0.60 -6.90 -8.73
CA LEU A 72 0.37 -5.82 -8.80
C LEU A 72 -0.27 -4.59 -9.44
N VAL A 73 -0.20 -3.46 -8.78
CA VAL A 73 -0.77 -2.19 -9.21
C VAL A 73 0.25 -1.07 -9.03
N THR A 74 0.05 0.06 -9.72
CA THR A 74 0.78 1.29 -9.42
C THR A 74 -0.09 2.22 -8.60
N TYR A 75 0.52 2.99 -7.68
CA TYR A 75 -0.20 4.05 -6.96
C TYR A 75 -0.51 5.21 -7.91
N SER A 76 -1.77 5.33 -8.32
CA SER A 76 -2.26 6.26 -9.34
C SER A 76 -3.58 6.88 -8.91
N LYS A 77 -3.75 8.18 -9.07
CA LYS A 77 -4.97 8.91 -8.70
C LYS A 77 -6.23 8.46 -9.48
N THR A 78 -6.09 7.59 -10.48
CA THR A 78 -7.20 7.10 -11.30
C THR A 78 -7.43 5.60 -11.16
N PHE A 79 -6.34 4.81 -11.13
CA PHE A 79 -6.44 3.35 -11.22
C PHE A 79 -6.40 2.64 -9.89
N TYR A 80 -5.55 3.11 -8.94
CA TYR A 80 -5.48 2.55 -7.60
C TYR A 80 -4.92 3.58 -6.60
N PHE A 81 -5.71 4.02 -5.66
CA PHE A 81 -5.36 5.02 -4.64
C PHE A 81 -6.11 4.80 -3.34
N LEU A 82 -5.70 5.53 -2.29
CA LEU A 82 -6.44 5.64 -1.04
C LEU A 82 -7.17 6.98 -0.99
N ASP A 83 -8.45 6.91 -0.67
CA ASP A 83 -9.31 8.05 -0.39
C ASP A 83 -9.84 7.90 1.05
N GLN A 84 -9.31 8.73 1.97
CA GLN A 84 -9.65 8.68 3.41
C GLN A 84 -9.57 7.24 4.00
N GLY A 85 -8.50 6.51 3.68
CA GLY A 85 -8.32 5.12 4.09
C GLY A 85 -9.03 4.09 3.20
N THR A 86 -9.98 4.49 2.36
CA THR A 86 -10.68 3.60 1.43
C THR A 86 -9.85 3.34 0.18
N GLN A 87 -9.62 2.08 -0.16
CA GLN A 87 -9.04 1.71 -1.46
C GLN A 87 -10.05 2.02 -2.57
N ARG A 88 -9.62 2.73 -3.60
CA ARG A 88 -10.42 3.16 -4.75
C ARG A 88 -9.62 3.08 -6.05
N GLY A 89 -10.31 3.25 -7.15
CA GLY A 89 -9.75 3.34 -8.49
C GLY A 89 -10.35 2.35 -9.46
N ALA A 90 -10.18 2.59 -10.74
CA ALA A 90 -10.77 1.76 -11.80
C ALA A 90 -10.30 0.30 -11.73
N THR A 91 -9.03 0.07 -11.45
CA THR A 91 -8.47 -1.27 -11.27
C THR A 91 -9.02 -1.93 -10.00
N TYR A 92 -9.11 -1.20 -8.88
CA TYR A 92 -9.66 -1.71 -7.64
C TYR A 92 -11.11 -2.18 -7.83
N ASP A 93 -11.98 -1.33 -8.37
CA ASP A 93 -13.39 -1.67 -8.57
C ASP A 93 -13.57 -2.87 -9.53
N ALA A 94 -12.76 -2.95 -10.61
CA ALA A 94 -12.80 -4.08 -11.53
C ALA A 94 -12.42 -5.41 -10.85
N PHE A 95 -11.37 -5.42 -10.04
CA PHE A 95 -10.95 -6.63 -9.31
C PHE A 95 -11.86 -6.99 -8.12
N ARG A 96 -12.55 -6.03 -7.51
CA ARG A 96 -13.61 -6.34 -6.53
C ARG A 96 -14.79 -7.06 -7.21
N LEU A 97 -15.15 -6.68 -8.44
CA LEU A 97 -16.14 -7.41 -9.24
C LEU A 97 -15.64 -8.80 -9.64
N PHE A 98 -14.36 -8.93 -10.04
CA PHE A 98 -13.73 -10.21 -10.34
C PHE A 98 -13.75 -11.15 -9.14
N GLU A 99 -13.30 -10.69 -7.96
CA GLU A 99 -13.31 -11.46 -6.72
C GLU A 99 -14.71 -11.98 -6.39
N LYS A 100 -15.73 -11.14 -6.52
CA LYS A 100 -17.13 -11.51 -6.29
C LYS A 100 -17.62 -12.57 -7.30
N ASP A 101 -17.32 -12.40 -8.59
CA ASP A 101 -17.73 -13.34 -9.65
C ASP A 101 -17.02 -14.71 -9.48
N LEU A 102 -15.72 -14.70 -9.24
CA LEU A 102 -14.92 -15.90 -9.01
C LEU A 102 -15.45 -16.69 -7.82
N ASN A 103 -15.62 -16.04 -6.66
CA ASN A 103 -16.13 -16.71 -5.45
C ASN A 103 -17.54 -17.26 -5.63
N LYS A 104 -18.41 -16.58 -6.40
CA LYS A 104 -19.72 -17.10 -6.74
C LYS A 104 -19.64 -18.41 -7.52
N LYS A 105 -18.77 -18.48 -8.53
CA LYS A 105 -18.53 -19.69 -9.33
C LYS A 105 -17.96 -20.83 -8.48
N LEU A 106 -16.89 -20.55 -7.73
CA LEU A 106 -16.23 -21.56 -6.89
C LEU A 106 -17.15 -22.12 -5.81
N THR A 107 -18.05 -21.28 -5.27
CA THR A 107 -19.06 -21.74 -4.30
C THR A 107 -20.09 -22.65 -4.96
N ALA A 108 -20.57 -22.30 -6.16
CA ALA A 108 -21.52 -23.13 -6.92
C ALA A 108 -20.90 -24.49 -7.30
N GLU A 109 -19.60 -24.50 -7.62
CA GLU A 109 -18.83 -25.71 -7.96
C GLU A 109 -18.35 -26.48 -6.72
N LYS A 110 -18.66 -26.05 -5.50
CA LYS A 110 -18.24 -26.65 -4.22
C LYS A 110 -16.71 -26.79 -4.07
N LYS A 111 -15.95 -25.91 -4.71
CA LYS A 111 -14.49 -25.90 -4.65
C LYS A 111 -13.90 -25.20 -3.42
N LEU A 112 -14.75 -24.53 -2.61
CA LEU A 112 -14.33 -23.82 -1.42
C LEU A 112 -14.89 -24.51 -0.16
N LYS A 113 -14.08 -24.52 0.90
CA LYS A 113 -14.57 -24.91 2.24
C LYS A 113 -15.62 -23.90 2.70
N LYS A 114 -16.58 -24.35 3.51
CA LYS A 114 -17.68 -23.51 4.05
C LYS A 114 -17.12 -22.22 4.68
N HIS A 115 -17.73 -21.09 4.31
CA HIS A 115 -17.39 -19.74 4.79
C HIS A 115 -16.00 -19.19 4.40
N LEU A 116 -15.23 -19.92 3.61
CA LEU A 116 -13.94 -19.44 3.09
C LEU A 116 -14.09 -18.93 1.67
N LYS A 117 -13.26 -17.95 1.29
CA LYS A 117 -13.27 -17.30 -0.02
C LYS A 117 -11.84 -17.10 -0.53
N VAL A 118 -11.69 -17.08 -1.83
CA VAL A 118 -10.48 -16.54 -2.46
C VAL A 118 -10.49 -15.02 -2.29
N GLN A 119 -9.39 -14.47 -1.82
CA GLN A 119 -9.20 -13.03 -1.59
C GLN A 119 -8.36 -12.43 -2.73
N VAL A 120 -8.71 -11.23 -3.17
CA VAL A 120 -7.84 -10.42 -4.02
C VAL A 120 -7.10 -9.41 -3.14
N MET A 121 -5.76 -9.45 -3.20
CA MET A 121 -4.88 -8.52 -2.50
C MET A 121 -4.19 -7.63 -3.51
N PHE A 122 -4.22 -6.32 -3.30
CA PHE A 122 -3.53 -5.35 -4.12
C PHE A 122 -2.14 -5.08 -3.57
N ILE A 123 -1.14 -5.14 -4.43
CA ILE A 123 0.27 -4.95 -4.11
C ILE A 123 0.80 -3.78 -4.95
N PRO A 124 0.84 -2.57 -4.39
CA PRO A 124 1.48 -1.43 -5.03
C PRO A 124 2.96 -1.65 -5.25
N VAL A 125 3.41 -1.47 -6.49
CA VAL A 125 4.82 -1.52 -6.89
C VAL A 125 5.15 -0.36 -7.84
N ALA A 126 6.42 -0.04 -8.02
CA ALA A 126 6.82 0.92 -9.04
C ALA A 126 6.49 0.36 -10.44
N ARG A 127 6.15 1.24 -11.38
CA ARG A 127 5.73 0.82 -12.72
C ARG A 127 6.80 0.01 -13.44
N GLY A 128 8.08 0.39 -13.30
CA GLY A 128 9.21 -0.33 -13.88
C GLY A 128 9.37 -1.76 -13.36
N ASP A 129 8.86 -2.05 -12.16
CA ASP A 129 8.99 -3.35 -11.50
C ASP A 129 7.84 -4.32 -11.79
N LEU A 130 6.76 -3.87 -12.45
CA LEU A 130 5.55 -4.68 -12.65
C LEU A 130 5.84 -6.05 -13.28
N PHE A 131 6.61 -6.10 -14.38
CA PHE A 131 6.88 -7.35 -15.09
C PHE A 131 7.93 -8.21 -14.38
N SER A 132 8.98 -7.58 -13.81
CA SER A 132 10.00 -8.29 -13.03
C SER A 132 9.42 -8.89 -11.75
N ALA A 133 8.58 -8.14 -11.03
CA ALA A 133 7.88 -8.63 -9.85
C ALA A 133 6.89 -9.75 -10.18
N LEU A 134 6.18 -9.64 -11.32
CA LEU A 134 5.29 -10.70 -11.82
C LEU A 134 6.06 -11.99 -12.15
N ALA A 135 7.18 -11.87 -12.86
CA ALA A 135 8.05 -13.01 -13.19
C ALA A 135 8.66 -13.64 -11.94
N ALA A 136 9.08 -12.83 -10.96
CA ALA A 136 9.63 -13.28 -9.68
C ALA A 136 8.57 -13.89 -8.74
N GLY A 137 7.29 -13.96 -9.14
CA GLY A 137 6.23 -14.53 -8.31
C GLY A 137 5.78 -13.65 -7.13
N LYS A 138 6.12 -12.36 -7.12
CA LYS A 138 5.66 -11.41 -6.09
C LYS A 138 4.21 -10.97 -6.29
N GLY A 139 3.62 -11.27 -7.44
CA GLY A 139 2.22 -11.09 -7.79
C GLY A 139 1.76 -12.13 -8.80
N ASP A 140 0.48 -12.21 -9.05
CA ASP A 140 -0.13 -13.18 -9.95
C ASP A 140 -0.67 -12.52 -11.22
N ILE A 141 -1.09 -11.26 -11.10
CA ILE A 141 -1.62 -10.40 -12.16
C ILE A 141 -0.96 -9.02 -12.03
N ALA A 142 -0.61 -8.38 -13.15
CA ALA A 142 -0.23 -6.97 -13.17
C ALA A 142 -1.31 -6.14 -13.87
N ALA A 143 -1.83 -5.12 -13.19
CA ALA A 143 -3.00 -4.35 -13.64
C ALA A 143 -2.80 -2.84 -13.41
N ALA A 144 -2.10 -2.19 -14.34
CA ALA A 144 -1.72 -0.78 -14.27
C ALA A 144 -1.93 -0.04 -15.60
N ASN A 145 -3.05 -0.29 -16.28
CA ASN A 145 -3.33 0.25 -17.61
C ASN A 145 -2.20 -0.07 -18.61
N LEU A 146 -1.93 -1.37 -18.79
CA LEU A 146 -0.77 -1.84 -19.57
C LEU A 146 -1.14 -2.02 -21.03
N THR A 147 -0.46 -1.29 -21.90
CA THR A 147 -0.56 -1.46 -23.36
C THR A 147 0.10 -2.77 -23.77
N ILE A 148 -0.59 -3.56 -24.58
CA ILE A 148 -0.03 -4.77 -25.22
C ILE A 148 0.93 -4.33 -26.32
N THR A 149 2.20 -4.73 -26.21
CA THR A 149 3.22 -4.53 -27.25
C THR A 149 3.98 -5.85 -27.50
N PRO A 150 4.56 -6.04 -28.68
CA PRO A 150 5.35 -7.25 -28.98
C PRO A 150 6.45 -7.50 -27.95
N GLY A 151 7.23 -6.48 -27.58
CA GLY A 151 8.30 -6.64 -26.60
C GLY A 151 7.79 -7.05 -25.21
N ARG A 152 6.62 -6.57 -24.77
CA ARG A 152 6.01 -6.98 -23.51
C ARG A 152 5.45 -8.40 -23.56
N GLN A 153 4.94 -8.84 -24.73
CA GLN A 153 4.47 -10.20 -24.92
C GLN A 153 5.61 -11.25 -24.92
N GLU A 154 6.85 -10.82 -25.09
CA GLU A 154 8.02 -11.69 -24.87
C GLU A 154 8.23 -11.99 -23.37
N LEU A 155 7.85 -11.08 -22.49
CA LEU A 155 8.07 -11.16 -21.04
C LEU A 155 6.90 -11.80 -20.30
N VAL A 156 5.67 -11.50 -20.72
CA VAL A 156 4.41 -11.86 -20.01
C VAL A 156 3.33 -12.26 -21.00
N ASP A 157 2.30 -12.94 -20.52
CA ASP A 157 1.06 -13.12 -21.25
C ASP A 157 0.05 -12.04 -20.86
N PHE A 158 -0.92 -11.77 -21.73
CA PHE A 158 -2.00 -10.83 -21.46
C PHE A 158 -3.36 -11.55 -21.51
N ALA A 159 -4.25 -11.14 -20.61
CA ALA A 159 -5.67 -11.47 -20.71
C ALA A 159 -6.30 -10.71 -21.90
N SER A 160 -7.56 -11.00 -22.20
CA SER A 160 -8.34 -10.26 -23.19
C SER A 160 -8.33 -8.76 -22.90
N PRO A 161 -8.29 -7.89 -23.91
CA PRO A 161 -8.27 -6.45 -23.72
C PRO A 161 -9.45 -5.94 -22.92
N VAL A 162 -9.15 -5.18 -21.87
CA VAL A 162 -10.16 -4.47 -21.06
C VAL A 162 -10.54 -3.13 -21.68
N TYR A 163 -9.64 -2.56 -22.50
CA TYR A 163 -9.88 -1.34 -23.27
C TYR A 163 -9.14 -1.44 -24.62
N ALA A 164 -9.83 -1.14 -25.69
CA ALA A 164 -9.33 -1.29 -27.06
C ALA A 164 -9.31 0.05 -27.80
N ASN A 165 -8.58 0.10 -28.93
CA ASN A 165 -8.46 1.27 -29.81
C ASN A 165 -7.93 2.52 -29.10
N VAL A 166 -6.94 2.35 -28.24
CA VAL A 166 -6.26 3.43 -27.53
C VAL A 166 -5.23 4.09 -28.45
N SER A 167 -5.16 5.42 -28.38
CA SER A 167 -4.11 6.21 -29.05
C SER A 167 -3.20 6.83 -28.02
N GLU A 168 -1.88 6.79 -28.26
CA GLU A 168 -0.87 7.51 -27.52
C GLU A 168 -0.64 8.86 -28.19
N VAL A 169 -1.05 9.96 -27.53
CA VAL A 169 -1.09 11.29 -28.12
C VAL A 169 -0.13 12.25 -27.41
N LEU A 170 0.32 13.26 -28.15
CA LEU A 170 1.13 14.33 -27.59
C LEU A 170 0.29 15.24 -26.68
N VAL A 171 0.86 15.63 -25.55
CA VAL A 171 0.32 16.66 -24.64
C VAL A 171 1.36 17.74 -24.46
N SER A 172 0.93 18.99 -24.62
CA SER A 172 1.73 20.20 -24.45
C SER A 172 1.13 21.13 -23.38
N GLY A 173 1.92 22.10 -22.92
CA GLY A 173 1.54 23.10 -21.91
C GLY A 173 2.14 24.47 -22.19
N PRO A 174 2.13 25.39 -21.18
CA PRO A 174 2.58 26.79 -21.37
C PRO A 174 4.04 26.93 -21.82
N ALA A 175 4.92 26.02 -21.42
CA ALA A 175 6.35 26.06 -21.77
C ALA A 175 6.69 25.29 -23.05
N SER A 176 5.69 24.75 -23.76
CA SER A 176 5.91 23.89 -24.91
C SER A 176 6.25 24.67 -26.17
N PRO A 177 7.15 24.16 -27.01
CA PRO A 177 7.34 24.68 -28.36
C PRO A 177 6.09 24.42 -29.20
N ALA A 178 5.92 25.17 -30.27
CA ALA A 178 4.86 24.92 -31.27
C ALA A 178 5.09 23.57 -31.96
N VAL A 179 4.04 22.73 -32.01
CA VAL A 179 4.04 21.43 -32.65
C VAL A 179 2.71 21.25 -33.36
N SER A 180 2.75 20.90 -34.64
CA SER A 180 1.58 20.72 -35.53
C SER A 180 1.50 19.32 -36.09
N SER A 181 2.63 18.59 -36.15
CA SER A 181 2.76 17.25 -36.69
C SER A 181 3.71 16.40 -35.85
N VAL A 182 3.73 15.07 -36.08
CA VAL A 182 4.70 14.18 -35.45
C VAL A 182 6.14 14.55 -35.83
N ASP A 183 6.34 15.05 -37.06
CA ASP A 183 7.66 15.41 -37.57
C ASP A 183 8.26 16.66 -36.89
N ASP A 184 7.43 17.54 -36.34
CA ASP A 184 7.87 18.72 -35.58
C ASP A 184 8.51 18.33 -34.23
N LEU A 185 8.41 17.06 -33.83
CA LEU A 185 9.11 16.53 -32.64
C LEU A 185 10.63 16.37 -32.87
N ALA A 186 11.10 16.47 -34.12
CA ALA A 186 12.52 16.42 -34.42
C ALA A 186 13.31 17.48 -33.64
N GLY A 187 14.30 17.06 -32.84
CA GLY A 187 15.09 17.92 -31.98
C GLY A 187 14.38 18.47 -30.76
N LYS A 188 13.15 18.07 -30.48
CA LYS A 188 12.40 18.53 -29.30
C LYS A 188 12.57 17.59 -28.11
N GLU A 189 12.48 18.13 -26.91
CA GLU A 189 12.49 17.35 -25.66
C GLU A 189 11.09 16.81 -25.37
N VAL A 190 10.98 15.50 -25.16
CA VAL A 190 9.74 14.81 -24.76
C VAL A 190 10.05 13.94 -23.57
N PHE A 191 9.28 14.10 -22.50
CA PHE A 191 9.44 13.33 -21.27
C PHE A 191 8.60 12.03 -21.33
N ALA A 192 9.22 10.91 -20.97
CA ALA A 192 8.55 9.61 -20.84
C ALA A 192 9.27 8.74 -19.82
N ARG A 193 8.53 7.92 -19.07
CA ARG A 193 9.14 6.87 -18.24
C ARG A 193 9.70 5.78 -19.14
N LYS A 194 10.86 5.27 -18.79
CA LYS A 194 11.52 4.20 -19.57
C LYS A 194 10.68 2.93 -19.69
N SER A 195 9.92 2.58 -18.62
CA SER A 195 9.03 1.42 -18.59
C SER A 195 7.72 1.59 -19.38
N SER A 196 7.41 2.81 -19.87
CA SER A 196 6.14 3.09 -20.55
C SER A 196 6.14 2.65 -22.02
N SER A 197 4.95 2.33 -22.56
CA SER A 197 4.78 2.12 -24.02
C SER A 197 5.03 3.40 -24.82
N TYR A 198 4.93 4.56 -24.19
CA TYR A 198 5.24 5.86 -24.79
C TYR A 198 6.73 5.98 -25.12
N TYR A 199 7.61 5.46 -24.23
CA TYR A 199 9.03 5.38 -24.50
C TYR A 199 9.33 4.47 -25.70
N GLU A 200 8.66 3.31 -25.79
CA GLU A 200 8.73 2.40 -26.94
C GLU A 200 8.30 3.12 -28.24
N SER A 201 7.21 3.90 -28.21
CA SER A 201 6.72 4.67 -29.34
C SER A 201 7.68 5.79 -29.77
N LEU A 202 8.31 6.47 -28.81
CA LEU A 202 9.35 7.48 -29.09
C LEU A 202 10.62 6.85 -29.67
N ALA A 203 11.01 5.67 -29.19
CA ALA A 203 12.15 4.93 -29.76
C ALA A 203 11.87 4.55 -31.21
N ALA A 204 10.70 3.99 -31.52
CA ALA A 204 10.29 3.67 -32.89
C ALA A 204 10.24 4.91 -33.81
N LEU A 205 9.80 6.07 -33.26
CA LEU A 205 9.85 7.33 -33.99
C LEU A 205 11.28 7.76 -34.27
N ASN A 206 12.21 7.58 -33.34
CA ASN A 206 13.62 7.89 -33.53
C ASN A 206 14.31 6.96 -34.55
N GLU A 207 13.91 5.69 -34.62
CA GLU A 207 14.35 4.79 -35.70
C GLU A 207 13.92 5.31 -37.09
N ARG A 208 12.66 5.77 -37.22
CA ARG A 208 12.15 6.40 -38.43
C ARG A 208 12.94 7.67 -38.75
N PHE A 209 13.16 8.55 -37.77
CA PHE A 209 13.91 9.80 -38.00
C PHE A 209 15.37 9.54 -38.41
N THR A 210 15.98 8.48 -37.87
CA THR A 210 17.31 8.05 -38.28
C THR A 210 17.34 7.67 -39.76
N ALA A 211 16.36 6.85 -40.23
CA ALA A 211 16.24 6.47 -41.62
C ALA A 211 15.96 7.67 -42.54
N GLU A 212 15.20 8.65 -42.06
CA GLU A 212 14.86 9.89 -42.77
C GLU A 212 15.95 11.00 -42.64
N LYS A 213 17.03 10.74 -41.92
CA LYS A 213 18.12 11.72 -41.61
C LYS A 213 17.60 12.99 -40.94
N LYS A 214 16.56 12.90 -40.13
CA LYS A 214 16.03 13.97 -39.33
C LYS A 214 16.71 14.00 -37.95
N PRO A 215 16.75 15.18 -37.26
CA PRO A 215 17.15 15.25 -35.86
C PRO A 215 16.25 14.33 -35.00
N LEU A 216 16.86 13.61 -34.04
CA LEU A 216 16.11 12.71 -33.16
C LEU A 216 15.32 13.49 -32.14
N VAL A 217 14.20 12.94 -31.67
CA VAL A 217 13.52 13.39 -30.47
C VAL A 217 14.46 13.20 -29.27
N ILE A 218 14.62 14.24 -28.47
CA ILE A 218 15.42 14.17 -27.22
C ILE A 218 14.51 13.59 -26.13
N VAL A 219 14.55 12.27 -25.95
CA VAL A 219 13.73 11.60 -24.94
C VAL A 219 14.36 11.83 -23.56
N LYS A 220 13.66 12.56 -22.71
CA LYS A 220 14.03 12.78 -21.30
C LYS A 220 13.35 11.72 -20.43
N GLU A 221 14.16 10.94 -19.72
CA GLU A 221 13.62 9.92 -18.83
C GLU A 221 12.95 10.57 -17.62
N ALA A 222 11.65 10.36 -17.45
CA ALA A 222 10.91 10.72 -16.26
C ALA A 222 11.11 9.66 -15.17
N PRO A 223 11.18 10.04 -13.88
CA PRO A 223 11.28 9.09 -12.79
C PRO A 223 10.15 8.06 -12.77
N GLU A 224 10.48 6.79 -12.57
CA GLU A 224 9.52 5.68 -12.57
C GLU A 224 8.40 5.77 -11.52
N PRO A 225 8.61 6.36 -10.30
CA PRO A 225 7.51 6.54 -9.34
C PRO A 225 6.42 7.53 -9.78
N LEU A 226 6.67 8.37 -10.80
CA LEU A 226 5.68 9.31 -11.30
C LEU A 226 4.72 8.63 -12.27
N GLU A 227 3.42 8.80 -12.07
CA GLU A 227 2.39 8.36 -12.99
C GLU A 227 2.06 9.42 -14.05
N ASP A 228 1.24 9.08 -15.04
CA ASP A 228 0.92 9.96 -16.16
C ASP A 228 0.28 11.26 -15.69
N GLU A 229 -0.59 11.20 -14.67
CA GLU A 229 -1.21 12.37 -14.07
C GLU A 229 -0.23 13.35 -13.44
N ASP A 230 0.87 12.86 -12.91
CA ASP A 230 1.91 13.73 -12.31
C ASP A 230 2.70 14.44 -13.40
N LEU A 231 3.00 13.74 -14.48
CA LEU A 231 3.65 14.34 -15.65
C LEU A 231 2.73 15.35 -16.34
N ILE A 232 1.43 15.05 -16.45
CA ILE A 232 0.42 15.99 -16.97
C ILE A 232 0.34 17.25 -16.08
N GLU A 233 0.37 17.09 -14.76
CA GLU A 233 0.42 18.23 -13.81
C GLU A 233 1.67 19.09 -14.04
N MET A 234 2.83 18.47 -14.25
CA MET A 234 4.08 19.19 -14.53
C MET A 234 4.04 19.94 -15.87
N VAL A 235 3.45 19.35 -16.91
CA VAL A 235 3.21 20.04 -18.19
C VAL A 235 2.28 21.22 -17.99
N ASN A 236 1.20 21.06 -17.22
CA ASN A 236 0.26 22.15 -16.90
C ASN A 236 0.93 23.29 -16.13
N ALA A 237 1.90 22.98 -15.27
CA ALA A 237 2.67 23.97 -14.52
C ALA A 237 3.79 24.63 -15.36
N GLY A 238 4.10 24.10 -16.55
CA GLY A 238 5.19 24.59 -17.40
C GLY A 238 6.58 24.11 -16.96
N LEU A 239 6.65 23.10 -16.10
CA LEU A 239 7.93 22.54 -15.61
C LEU A 239 8.61 21.60 -16.62
N ILE A 240 7.81 20.91 -17.43
CA ILE A 240 8.28 20.08 -18.54
C ILE A 240 7.48 20.44 -19.81
N PRO A 241 8.13 20.40 -20.99
CA PRO A 241 7.48 20.94 -22.21
C PRO A 241 6.45 19.99 -22.82
N LEU A 242 6.82 18.73 -23.06
CA LEU A 242 6.04 17.77 -23.84
C LEU A 242 6.07 16.39 -23.19
N ILE A 243 4.93 15.70 -23.27
CA ILE A 243 4.81 14.28 -22.90
C ILE A 243 3.94 13.56 -23.93
N VAL A 244 4.02 12.23 -23.91
CA VAL A 244 3.10 11.35 -24.63
C VAL A 244 2.34 10.54 -23.60
N VAL A 245 1.00 10.48 -23.74
CA VAL A 245 0.13 9.67 -22.88
C VAL A 245 -1.06 9.12 -23.65
N ASP A 246 -1.73 8.11 -23.09
CA ASP A 246 -2.99 7.61 -23.63
C ASP A 246 -4.04 8.73 -23.71
N LYS A 247 -4.70 8.84 -24.85
CA LYS A 247 -5.71 9.88 -25.10
C LYS A 247 -6.80 9.94 -24.03
N HIS A 248 -7.32 8.80 -23.57
CA HIS A 248 -8.36 8.77 -22.56
C HIS A 248 -7.92 9.34 -21.21
N LYS A 249 -6.63 9.20 -20.85
CA LYS A 249 -6.04 9.84 -19.67
C LYS A 249 -5.88 11.33 -19.86
N ALA A 250 -5.34 11.75 -21.02
CA ALA A 250 -5.17 13.15 -21.37
C ALA A 250 -6.51 13.91 -21.33
N ASP A 251 -7.55 13.34 -21.94
CA ASP A 251 -8.89 13.93 -21.99
C ASP A 251 -9.52 14.07 -20.58
N PHE A 252 -9.31 13.06 -19.73
CA PHE A 252 -9.79 13.12 -18.34
C PHE A 252 -9.07 14.21 -17.55
N TRP A 253 -7.73 14.20 -17.55
CA TRP A 253 -6.94 15.14 -16.75
C TRP A 253 -6.97 16.58 -17.26
N LYS A 254 -7.32 16.81 -18.54
CA LYS A 254 -7.61 18.15 -19.06
C LYS A 254 -8.73 18.87 -18.30
N GLN A 255 -9.68 18.12 -17.70
CA GLN A 255 -10.75 18.70 -16.87
C GLN A 255 -10.21 19.24 -15.53
N VAL A 256 -9.06 18.77 -15.10
CA VAL A 256 -8.38 19.18 -13.84
C VAL A 256 -7.28 20.19 -14.14
N PHE A 257 -6.54 19.99 -15.23
CA PHE A 257 -5.38 20.76 -15.66
C PHE A 257 -5.67 21.56 -16.93
N PRO A 258 -6.31 22.75 -16.83
CA PRO A 258 -6.86 23.45 -18.00
C PRO A 258 -5.82 24.06 -18.94
N LYS A 259 -4.55 24.22 -18.52
CA LYS A 259 -3.49 24.80 -19.33
C LYS A 259 -2.83 23.81 -20.29
N ILE A 260 -3.16 22.51 -20.21
CA ILE A 260 -2.65 21.53 -21.17
C ILE A 260 -3.45 21.58 -22.48
N LYS A 261 -2.76 21.24 -23.57
CA LYS A 261 -3.35 21.00 -24.88
C LYS A 261 -3.11 19.56 -25.28
N VAL A 262 -4.18 18.84 -25.59
CA VAL A 262 -4.15 17.48 -26.14
C VAL A 262 -4.15 17.58 -27.65
N HIS A 263 -3.20 16.95 -28.32
CA HIS A 263 -3.04 17.00 -29.77
C HIS A 263 -3.54 15.71 -30.41
N ASP A 264 -4.83 15.65 -30.71
CA ASP A 264 -5.49 14.44 -31.27
C ASP A 264 -4.89 13.99 -32.60
N ALA A 265 -4.41 14.94 -33.42
CA ALA A 265 -3.77 14.66 -34.70
C ALA A 265 -2.30 14.22 -34.58
N ILE A 266 -1.69 14.35 -33.40
CA ILE A 266 -0.29 13.97 -33.18
C ILE A 266 -0.28 12.71 -32.29
N ALA A 267 -0.56 11.57 -32.92
CA ALA A 267 -0.54 10.26 -32.28
C ALA A 267 0.71 9.48 -32.69
N LEU A 268 1.46 9.00 -31.70
CA LEU A 268 2.63 8.17 -31.91
C LEU A 268 2.26 6.68 -32.09
N ARG A 269 1.16 6.28 -31.52
CA ARG A 269 0.56 4.96 -31.66
C ARG A 269 -0.96 5.08 -31.75
N THR A 270 -1.60 4.23 -32.54
CA THR A 270 -3.06 4.13 -32.65
C THR A 270 -3.50 2.66 -32.61
N GLY A 271 -4.76 2.41 -32.27
CA GLY A 271 -5.31 1.06 -32.27
C GLY A 271 -4.73 0.13 -31.20
N ALA A 272 -4.07 0.68 -30.17
CA ALA A 272 -3.49 -0.12 -29.10
C ALA A 272 -4.58 -0.75 -28.21
N ASN A 273 -4.24 -1.87 -27.60
CA ASN A 273 -5.08 -2.56 -26.64
C ASN A 273 -4.46 -2.53 -25.24
N ILE A 274 -5.28 -2.31 -24.23
CA ILE A 274 -4.88 -2.33 -22.83
C ILE A 274 -5.45 -3.58 -22.17
N ALA A 275 -4.60 -4.32 -21.46
CA ALA A 275 -4.99 -5.55 -20.80
C ALA A 275 -4.25 -5.75 -19.46
N TRP A 276 -4.71 -6.74 -18.71
CA TRP A 276 -4.02 -7.24 -17.53
C TRP A 276 -2.96 -8.25 -17.95
N ALA A 277 -1.76 -8.11 -17.41
CA ALA A 277 -0.66 -9.04 -17.67
C ALA A 277 -0.63 -10.13 -16.60
N ILE A 278 -0.25 -11.34 -17.01
CA ILE A 278 -0.07 -12.51 -16.16
C ILE A 278 1.28 -13.18 -16.48
N ARG A 279 1.78 -14.02 -15.57
CA ARG A 279 2.97 -14.82 -15.87
C ARG A 279 2.70 -15.75 -17.08
N LYS A 280 3.75 -15.98 -17.85
CA LYS A 280 3.72 -17.02 -18.88
C LYS A 280 3.43 -18.38 -18.26
N GLY A 281 2.69 -19.22 -18.99
CA GLY A 281 2.36 -20.55 -18.50
C GLY A 281 1.25 -20.58 -17.42
N SER A 282 0.37 -19.58 -17.39
CA SER A 282 -0.80 -19.52 -16.48
C SER A 282 -2.12 -19.64 -17.27
N PRO A 283 -2.38 -20.76 -17.98
CA PRO A 283 -3.55 -20.89 -18.86
C PRO A 283 -4.87 -20.90 -18.11
N GLN A 284 -4.95 -21.43 -16.89
CA GLN A 284 -6.19 -21.45 -16.11
C GLN A 284 -6.57 -20.04 -15.65
N LEU A 285 -5.60 -19.27 -15.14
CA LEU A 285 -5.81 -17.87 -14.75
C LEU A 285 -6.22 -17.04 -15.96
N LYS A 286 -5.52 -17.24 -17.12
CA LYS A 286 -5.88 -16.57 -18.36
C LYS A 286 -7.33 -16.82 -18.76
N ALA A 287 -7.75 -18.07 -18.78
CA ALA A 287 -9.10 -18.47 -19.18
C ALA A 287 -10.19 -17.82 -18.31
N VAL A 288 -9.96 -17.75 -16.99
CA VAL A 288 -10.93 -17.14 -16.04
C VAL A 288 -10.97 -15.62 -16.22
N LEU A 289 -9.82 -14.97 -16.44
CA LEU A 289 -9.78 -13.52 -16.70
C LEU A 289 -10.44 -13.18 -18.06
N ASP A 290 -10.17 -13.95 -19.10
CA ASP A 290 -10.77 -13.76 -20.43
C ASP A 290 -12.30 -13.90 -20.38
N ASP A 291 -12.81 -14.93 -19.70
CA ASP A 291 -14.24 -15.13 -19.48
C ASP A 291 -14.85 -13.98 -18.66
N PHE A 292 -14.18 -13.53 -17.59
CA PHE A 292 -14.64 -12.40 -16.82
C PHE A 292 -14.71 -11.10 -17.64
N VAL A 293 -13.67 -10.80 -18.41
CA VAL A 293 -13.64 -9.63 -19.30
C VAL A 293 -14.77 -9.71 -20.33
N ALA A 294 -14.95 -10.87 -20.97
CA ALA A 294 -15.97 -11.07 -21.99
C ALA A 294 -17.40 -10.90 -21.46
N ARG A 295 -17.70 -11.43 -20.28
CA ARG A 295 -19.06 -11.44 -19.69
C ARG A 295 -19.36 -10.22 -18.84
N LYS A 296 -18.39 -9.76 -18.02
CA LYS A 296 -18.64 -8.74 -16.98
C LYS A 296 -18.12 -7.36 -17.34
N LEU A 297 -16.92 -7.27 -17.90
CA LEU A 297 -16.39 -5.96 -18.28
C LEU A 297 -16.88 -5.45 -19.62
N LYS A 298 -17.44 -6.30 -20.50
CA LYS A 298 -18.13 -5.87 -21.73
C LYS A 298 -19.61 -5.58 -21.52
N GLU A 299 -20.20 -5.97 -20.38
CA GLU A 299 -21.55 -5.55 -20.01
C GLU A 299 -21.53 -4.03 -19.72
N ALA A 300 -22.27 -3.27 -20.53
CA ALA A 300 -22.28 -1.81 -20.53
C ALA A 300 -22.48 -1.17 -19.12
N THR A 301 -23.26 -1.83 -18.24
CA THR A 301 -23.62 -1.28 -16.93
C THR A 301 -22.42 -1.23 -15.95
N ALA A 302 -21.65 -2.31 -15.83
CA ALA A 302 -20.53 -2.38 -14.88
C ALA A 302 -19.37 -1.47 -15.32
N VAL A 303 -18.99 -1.55 -16.61
CA VAL A 303 -17.92 -0.70 -17.18
C VAL A 303 -18.32 0.76 -17.18
N ASN A 304 -19.54 1.09 -17.60
CA ASN A 304 -20.01 2.48 -17.58
C ASN A 304 -20.03 3.07 -16.16
N SER A 305 -20.33 2.28 -15.14
CA SER A 305 -20.23 2.74 -13.75
C SER A 305 -18.80 3.10 -13.37
N ILE A 306 -17.81 2.23 -13.66
CA ILE A 306 -16.39 2.46 -13.39
C ILE A 306 -15.87 3.66 -14.22
N LEU A 307 -16.14 3.65 -15.54
CA LEU A 307 -15.71 4.74 -16.44
C LEU A 307 -16.34 6.08 -16.05
N THR A 308 -17.61 6.11 -15.69
CA THR A 308 -18.27 7.34 -15.26
C THR A 308 -17.67 7.87 -13.98
N ARG A 309 -17.36 7.00 -13.02
CA ARG A 309 -16.79 7.41 -11.73
C ARG A 309 -15.39 7.96 -11.87
N TYR A 310 -14.52 7.32 -12.65
CA TYR A 310 -13.09 7.62 -12.67
C TYR A 310 -12.60 8.36 -13.92
N PHE A 311 -13.38 8.43 -15.02
CA PHE A 311 -12.96 9.03 -16.29
C PHE A 311 -13.92 10.08 -16.86
N LYS A 312 -15.18 10.15 -16.38
CA LYS A 312 -16.12 11.17 -16.87
C LYS A 312 -16.27 12.37 -15.94
N SER A 313 -15.97 12.20 -14.65
CA SER A 313 -16.10 13.28 -13.65
C SER A 313 -14.84 13.42 -12.83
N ALA A 314 -14.27 14.62 -12.84
CA ALA A 314 -13.13 14.97 -11.99
C ALA A 314 -13.56 15.32 -10.53
N LYS A 315 -14.83 15.12 -10.17
CA LYS A 315 -15.37 15.49 -8.85
C LYS A 315 -14.59 14.82 -7.72
N TYR A 316 -14.33 13.52 -7.82
CA TYR A 316 -13.62 12.78 -6.78
C TYR A 316 -12.17 13.30 -6.56
N VAL A 317 -11.50 13.77 -7.64
CA VAL A 317 -10.17 14.39 -7.53
C VAL A 317 -10.25 15.75 -6.84
N LYS A 318 -11.29 16.52 -7.12
CA LYS A 318 -11.51 17.85 -6.53
C LYS A 318 -11.98 17.75 -5.08
N ASP A 319 -12.85 16.79 -4.77
CA ASP A 319 -13.38 16.58 -3.42
C ASP A 319 -12.29 16.03 -2.48
N ALA A 320 -11.44 15.10 -2.94
CA ALA A 320 -10.30 14.59 -2.18
C ALA A 320 -9.24 15.67 -1.86
N ALA A 321 -9.29 16.81 -2.54
CA ALA A 321 -8.42 17.96 -2.33
C ALA A 321 -9.02 19.01 -1.38
N SER A 322 -10.21 18.80 -0.78
CA SER A 322 -10.76 19.75 0.19
C SER A 322 -9.89 19.78 1.46
N ASP A 323 -9.42 20.97 1.84
CA ASP A 323 -8.52 21.15 2.99
C ASP A 323 -9.15 20.65 4.30
N ALA A 324 -10.45 20.82 4.49
CA ALA A 324 -11.14 20.40 5.70
C ALA A 324 -11.16 18.87 5.89
N GLU A 325 -11.47 18.11 4.85
CA GLU A 325 -11.47 16.64 4.92
C GLU A 325 -10.07 16.08 5.06
N ARG A 326 -9.10 16.71 4.38
CA ARG A 326 -7.68 16.36 4.53
C ARG A 326 -7.18 16.57 5.95
N GLN A 327 -7.52 17.70 6.61
CA GLN A 327 -7.13 17.98 7.98
C GLN A 327 -7.73 16.98 8.98
N LYS A 328 -9.01 16.61 8.81
CA LYS A 328 -9.63 15.57 9.63
C LYS A 328 -8.90 14.23 9.51
N PHE A 329 -8.62 13.79 8.29
CA PHE A 329 -7.89 12.54 8.06
C PHE A 329 -6.47 12.57 8.66
N LEU A 330 -5.74 13.68 8.51
CA LEU A 330 -4.42 13.84 9.09
C LEU A 330 -4.44 13.80 10.63
N ALA A 331 -5.48 14.34 11.26
CA ALA A 331 -5.65 14.24 12.72
C ALA A 331 -5.84 12.78 13.15
N VAL A 332 -6.68 12.01 12.47
CA VAL A 332 -6.87 10.58 12.73
C VAL A 332 -5.54 9.83 12.62
N VAL A 333 -4.79 10.04 11.54
CA VAL A 333 -3.46 9.44 11.33
C VAL A 333 -2.49 9.84 12.45
N GLY A 334 -2.46 11.11 12.84
CA GLY A 334 -1.59 11.60 13.92
C GLY A 334 -1.84 10.94 15.27
N TYR A 335 -3.10 10.63 15.60
CA TYR A 335 -3.41 9.90 16.82
C TYR A 335 -2.99 8.44 16.77
N PHE A 336 -3.17 7.76 15.63
CA PHE A 336 -2.66 6.40 15.45
C PHE A 336 -1.14 6.34 15.59
N GLN A 337 -0.40 7.26 14.98
CA GLN A 337 1.07 7.37 15.12
C GLN A 337 1.46 7.59 16.58
N LYS A 338 0.88 8.61 17.24
CA LYS A 338 1.15 8.95 18.65
C LYS A 338 1.00 7.75 19.59
N TYR A 339 -0.06 6.98 19.43
CA TYR A 339 -0.34 5.86 20.32
C TYR A 339 0.31 4.55 19.86
N GLY A 340 0.57 4.38 18.56
CA GLY A 340 1.41 3.31 18.02
C GLY A 340 2.80 3.37 18.63
N ASP A 341 3.47 4.51 18.55
CA ASP A 341 4.79 4.76 19.14
C ASP A 341 4.78 4.53 20.68
N LYS A 342 3.71 4.99 21.37
CA LYS A 342 3.59 4.84 22.83
C LYS A 342 3.49 3.40 23.29
N TYR A 343 2.89 2.52 22.48
CA TYR A 343 2.57 1.15 22.87
C TYR A 343 3.35 0.09 22.09
N ASP A 344 4.35 0.48 21.31
CA ASP A 344 5.16 -0.41 20.45
C ASP A 344 4.28 -1.28 19.52
N VAL A 345 3.37 -0.62 18.79
CA VAL A 345 2.49 -1.23 17.80
C VAL A 345 2.56 -0.41 16.51
N ASP A 346 2.85 -1.06 15.40
CA ASP A 346 2.80 -0.39 14.08
C ASP A 346 1.43 0.26 13.89
N TRP A 347 1.44 1.58 13.82
CA TRP A 347 0.23 2.39 13.73
C TRP A 347 -0.64 2.06 12.51
N LEU A 348 -0.03 1.57 11.41
CA LEU A 348 -0.76 1.14 10.21
C LEU A 348 -1.62 -0.12 10.47
N LEU A 349 -1.17 -1.03 11.36
CA LEU A 349 -1.97 -2.19 11.77
C LEU A 349 -3.27 -1.74 12.45
N VAL A 350 -3.14 -0.81 13.40
CA VAL A 350 -4.32 -0.33 14.14
C VAL A 350 -5.19 0.57 13.28
N ALA A 351 -4.60 1.35 12.37
CA ALA A 351 -5.36 2.15 11.39
C ALA A 351 -6.17 1.25 10.44
N ALA A 352 -5.58 0.14 9.98
CA ALA A 352 -6.27 -0.86 9.15
C ALA A 352 -7.43 -1.52 9.91
N GLN A 353 -7.25 -1.77 11.20
CA GLN A 353 -8.31 -2.27 12.08
C GLN A 353 -9.41 -1.23 12.26
N GLY A 354 -9.08 0.02 12.60
CA GLY A 354 -10.07 1.11 12.74
C GLY A 354 -10.86 1.35 11.45
N TYR A 355 -10.21 1.16 10.29
CA TYR A 355 -10.92 1.19 9.02
C TYR A 355 -11.91 0.01 8.88
N GLN A 356 -11.54 -1.20 9.28
CA GLN A 356 -12.45 -2.36 9.29
C GLN A 356 -13.61 -2.18 10.28
N GLU A 357 -13.38 -1.54 11.43
CA GLU A 357 -14.39 -1.30 12.46
C GLU A 357 -15.47 -0.29 12.03
N SER A 358 -15.06 0.85 11.49
CA SER A 358 -15.97 1.99 11.28
C SER A 358 -15.71 2.79 10.01
N GLN A 359 -14.77 2.39 9.15
CA GLN A 359 -14.21 3.22 8.06
C GLN A 359 -13.63 4.55 8.60
N LEU A 360 -12.99 4.50 9.78
CA LEU A 360 -12.41 5.63 10.50
C LEU A 360 -13.44 6.71 10.92
N ASN A 361 -14.70 6.33 11.11
CA ASN A 361 -15.78 7.23 11.49
C ASN A 361 -15.98 7.26 13.01
N GLN A 362 -15.75 8.42 13.65
CA GLN A 362 -15.93 8.60 15.09
C GLN A 362 -17.42 8.59 15.50
N ASP A 363 -18.33 8.94 14.59
CA ASP A 363 -19.76 8.96 14.86
C ASP A 363 -20.41 7.57 14.79
N ALA A 364 -19.64 6.55 14.37
CA ALA A 364 -20.14 5.19 14.23
C ALA A 364 -20.59 4.62 15.59
N ARG A 365 -21.75 3.97 15.60
CA ARG A 365 -22.32 3.25 16.75
C ARG A 365 -22.81 1.90 16.29
N SER A 366 -22.41 0.83 16.99
CA SER A 366 -22.92 -0.50 16.70
C SER A 366 -24.26 -0.74 17.41
N GLN A 367 -25.00 -1.76 16.97
CA GLN A 367 -26.27 -2.17 17.60
C GLN A 367 -26.07 -2.64 19.06
N VAL A 368 -24.88 -3.11 19.41
CA VAL A 368 -24.53 -3.56 20.76
C VAL A 368 -23.90 -2.48 21.61
N GLY A 369 -23.79 -1.24 21.12
CA GLY A 369 -23.32 -0.08 21.87
C GLY A 369 -21.83 0.22 21.75
N ALA A 370 -21.07 -0.41 20.84
CA ALA A 370 -19.69 -0.04 20.57
C ALA A 370 -19.60 1.32 19.88
N ILE A 371 -18.54 2.08 20.18
CA ILE A 371 -18.43 3.51 19.87
C ILE A 371 -17.19 3.80 19.04
N GLY A 372 -17.32 4.64 18.01
CA GLY A 372 -16.28 5.40 17.35
C GLY A 372 -15.41 4.64 16.39
N VAL A 373 -14.26 5.23 16.07
CA VAL A 373 -13.28 4.72 15.09
C VAL A 373 -12.90 3.27 15.38
N MET A 374 -12.65 2.94 16.64
CA MET A 374 -12.17 1.61 17.07
C MET A 374 -13.28 0.71 17.63
N GLN A 375 -14.55 1.13 17.56
CA GLN A 375 -15.71 0.38 18.06
C GLN A 375 -15.50 -0.17 19.49
N ILE A 376 -15.11 0.71 20.40
CA ILE A 376 -14.85 0.37 21.82
C ILE A 376 -16.16 0.31 22.59
N MET A 377 -16.34 -0.74 23.40
CA MET A 377 -17.45 -0.83 24.35
C MET A 377 -17.23 0.17 25.50
N PRO A 378 -18.27 0.86 26.01
CA PRO A 378 -18.13 1.82 27.12
C PRO A 378 -17.39 1.24 28.33
N THR A 379 -17.74 0.04 28.77
CA THR A 379 -17.07 -0.65 29.88
C THR A 379 -15.57 -0.88 29.63
N THR A 380 -15.20 -1.25 28.40
CA THR A 380 -13.78 -1.40 28.03
C THR A 380 -13.07 -0.04 28.07
N GLY A 381 -13.70 1.04 27.62
CA GLY A 381 -13.15 2.40 27.70
C GLY A 381 -12.89 2.84 29.14
N GLU A 382 -13.83 2.58 30.06
CA GLU A 382 -13.69 2.84 31.50
C GLU A 382 -12.53 2.05 32.12
N ASP A 383 -12.44 0.75 31.85
CA ASP A 383 -11.35 -0.13 32.33
C ASP A 383 -9.98 0.33 31.86
N LEU A 384 -9.89 0.81 30.62
CA LEU A 384 -8.64 1.30 30.03
C LEU A 384 -8.21 2.67 30.55
N LYS A 385 -9.10 3.45 31.20
CA LYS A 385 -8.81 4.77 31.77
C LYS A 385 -8.14 5.73 30.78
N VAL A 386 -8.74 5.88 29.60
CA VAL A 386 -8.18 6.70 28.50
C VAL A 386 -8.93 8.03 28.31
N GLY A 387 -9.98 8.28 29.08
CA GLY A 387 -10.89 9.41 28.94
C GLY A 387 -12.18 9.05 28.23
N ASP A 388 -12.91 10.06 27.73
CA ASP A 388 -14.20 9.88 27.07
C ASP A 388 -14.03 9.30 25.65
N ILE A 389 -14.39 8.05 25.45
CA ILE A 389 -14.28 7.36 24.15
C ILE A 389 -15.27 7.84 23.10
N THR A 390 -16.19 8.75 23.42
CA THR A 390 -17.04 9.43 22.43
C THR A 390 -16.22 10.45 21.62
N GLU A 391 -15.06 10.88 22.16
CA GLU A 391 -14.11 11.74 21.50
C GLU A 391 -13.09 10.93 20.69
N LEU A 392 -12.60 11.51 19.58
CA LEU A 392 -11.75 10.84 18.61
C LEU A 392 -10.42 10.33 19.22
N GLU A 393 -9.70 11.19 19.92
CA GLU A 393 -8.39 10.84 20.47
C GLU A 393 -8.46 9.75 21.55
N PRO A 394 -9.32 9.85 22.59
CA PRO A 394 -9.49 8.77 23.57
C PRO A 394 -9.96 7.45 22.95
N ASN A 395 -10.78 7.49 21.90
CA ASN A 395 -11.26 6.30 21.21
C ASN A 395 -10.11 5.55 20.53
N ILE A 396 -9.27 6.25 19.76
CA ILE A 396 -8.07 5.67 19.13
C ILE A 396 -7.09 5.18 20.21
N HIS A 397 -6.85 5.97 21.26
CA HIS A 397 -6.02 5.57 22.38
C HIS A 397 -6.49 4.26 23.03
N ALA A 398 -7.80 4.13 23.25
CA ALA A 398 -8.40 2.89 23.78
C ALA A 398 -8.10 1.70 22.88
N GLY A 399 -8.33 1.83 21.56
CA GLY A 399 -8.10 0.75 20.61
C GLY A 399 -6.66 0.25 20.58
N VAL A 400 -5.68 1.17 20.48
CA VAL A 400 -4.26 0.81 20.47
C VAL A 400 -3.84 0.16 21.81
N LYS A 401 -4.25 0.77 22.94
CA LYS A 401 -3.96 0.23 24.28
C LYS A 401 -4.56 -1.15 24.49
N TYR A 402 -5.79 -1.38 24.02
CA TYR A 402 -6.48 -2.66 24.14
C TYR A 402 -5.83 -3.73 23.28
N MET A 403 -5.41 -3.40 22.05
CA MET A 403 -4.64 -4.32 21.20
C MET A 403 -3.33 -4.72 21.89
N ARG A 404 -2.54 -3.78 22.39
CA ARG A 404 -1.29 -4.08 23.10
C ARG A 404 -1.53 -4.95 24.32
N TRP A 405 -2.57 -4.64 25.10
CA TRP A 405 -2.96 -5.45 26.25
C TRP A 405 -3.29 -6.89 25.88
N MET A 406 -4.01 -7.12 24.78
CA MET A 406 -4.32 -8.48 24.30
C MET A 406 -3.05 -9.24 23.89
N ILE A 407 -2.13 -8.58 23.21
CA ILE A 407 -0.86 -9.17 22.82
C ILE A 407 -0.08 -9.59 24.06
N ASP A 408 0.12 -8.68 25.01
CA ASP A 408 0.90 -8.94 26.22
C ASP A 408 0.29 -10.07 27.06
N ASN A 409 -1.04 -10.16 27.17
CA ASN A 409 -1.69 -11.12 28.06
C ASN A 409 -1.97 -12.50 27.42
N TYR A 410 -2.05 -12.59 26.09
CA TYR A 410 -2.48 -13.84 25.43
C TYR A 410 -1.47 -14.37 24.41
N TYR A 411 -0.57 -13.56 23.88
CA TYR A 411 0.27 -13.93 22.75
C TYR A 411 1.75 -13.58 22.91
N GLY A 412 2.14 -12.81 23.95
CA GLY A 412 3.51 -12.35 24.15
C GLY A 412 4.52 -13.49 24.25
N ASP A 413 4.23 -14.48 25.07
CA ASP A 413 5.10 -15.63 25.35
C ASP A 413 4.82 -16.85 24.41
N GLU A 414 3.86 -16.74 23.51
CA GLU A 414 3.53 -17.83 22.58
C GLU A 414 4.55 -17.90 21.44
N PRO A 415 4.92 -19.13 20.97
CA PRO A 415 5.86 -19.30 19.87
C PRO A 415 5.19 -18.98 18.50
N MET A 416 4.83 -17.74 18.29
CA MET A 416 4.16 -17.21 17.12
C MET A 416 5.03 -16.22 16.37
N THR A 417 4.87 -16.13 15.06
CA THR A 417 5.42 -15.03 14.26
C THR A 417 4.76 -13.71 14.63
N GLN A 418 5.38 -12.58 14.32
CA GLN A 418 4.76 -11.25 14.51
C GLN A 418 3.45 -11.13 13.72
N LEU A 419 3.42 -11.71 12.51
CA LEU A 419 2.21 -11.82 11.71
C LEU A 419 1.09 -12.56 12.47
N ASP A 420 1.37 -13.74 12.98
CA ASP A 420 0.35 -14.53 13.68
C ASP A 420 -0.11 -13.86 14.98
N LYS A 421 0.80 -13.25 15.76
CA LYS A 421 0.44 -12.42 16.93
C LYS A 421 -0.56 -11.32 16.57
N ALA A 422 -0.34 -10.61 15.46
CA ALA A 422 -1.27 -9.59 14.95
C ALA A 422 -2.62 -10.21 14.55
N LEU A 423 -2.61 -11.27 13.74
CA LEU A 423 -3.83 -11.92 13.25
C LEU A 423 -4.68 -12.50 14.38
N PHE A 424 -4.05 -13.14 15.37
CA PHE A 424 -4.75 -13.65 16.56
C PHE A 424 -5.30 -12.53 17.43
N SER A 425 -4.60 -11.38 17.53
CA SER A 425 -5.09 -10.21 18.25
C SER A 425 -6.30 -9.61 17.58
N PHE A 426 -6.32 -9.50 16.25
CA PHE A 426 -7.52 -9.10 15.50
C PHE A 426 -8.68 -10.07 15.72
N ALA A 427 -8.42 -11.38 15.61
CA ALA A 427 -9.44 -12.39 15.85
C ALA A 427 -10.04 -12.30 17.27
N SER A 428 -9.17 -12.04 18.26
CA SER A 428 -9.58 -11.89 19.66
C SER A 428 -10.33 -10.61 19.94
N TYR A 429 -9.98 -9.54 19.26
CA TYR A 429 -10.71 -8.27 19.33
C TYR A 429 -12.16 -8.45 18.87
N ASN A 430 -12.36 -9.15 17.76
CA ASN A 430 -13.69 -9.38 17.17
C ASN A 430 -14.49 -10.46 17.91
N ALA A 431 -13.88 -11.60 18.25
CA ALA A 431 -14.59 -12.78 18.76
C ALA A 431 -14.41 -13.06 20.25
N GLY A 432 -13.48 -12.34 20.92
CA GLY A 432 -13.08 -12.55 22.29
C GLY A 432 -11.95 -13.58 22.46
N ALA A 433 -10.91 -13.24 23.24
CA ALA A 433 -9.70 -14.05 23.42
C ALA A 433 -9.98 -15.46 23.97
N GLY A 434 -10.93 -15.61 24.89
CA GLY A 434 -11.32 -16.94 25.44
C GLY A 434 -11.88 -17.86 24.37
N ARG A 435 -12.66 -17.34 23.41
CA ARG A 435 -13.19 -18.10 22.29
C ARG A 435 -12.05 -18.51 21.35
N ILE A 436 -11.15 -17.59 21.01
CA ILE A 436 -9.98 -17.89 20.16
C ILE A 436 -9.07 -18.92 20.80
N SER A 437 -8.81 -18.87 22.12
CA SER A 437 -8.07 -19.91 22.85
C SER A 437 -8.71 -21.29 22.70
N THR A 438 -10.03 -21.37 22.75
CA THR A 438 -10.76 -22.64 22.53
C THR A 438 -10.61 -23.16 21.09
N LEU A 439 -10.64 -22.26 20.09
CA LEU A 439 -10.42 -22.64 18.70
C LEU A 439 -8.98 -23.13 18.45
N ARG A 440 -7.96 -22.50 19.06
CA ARG A 440 -6.56 -22.93 19.02
C ARG A 440 -6.42 -24.37 19.59
N LYS A 441 -7.00 -24.65 20.75
CA LYS A 441 -7.02 -26.00 21.33
C LYS A 441 -7.71 -27.01 20.42
N THR A 442 -8.76 -26.61 19.72
CA THR A 442 -9.48 -27.48 18.78
C THR A 442 -8.64 -27.73 17.52
N ALA A 443 -7.93 -26.73 17.03
CA ALA A 443 -6.99 -26.86 15.90
C ALA A 443 -5.89 -27.88 16.22
N ALA A 444 -5.23 -27.74 17.39
CA ALA A 444 -4.22 -28.72 17.84
C ALA A 444 -4.74 -30.15 17.89
N LYS A 445 -5.96 -30.37 18.40
CA LYS A 445 -6.59 -31.71 18.43
C LYS A 445 -6.85 -32.29 17.03
N ARG A 446 -6.89 -31.46 15.99
CA ARG A 446 -7.09 -31.88 14.59
C ARG A 446 -5.78 -32.00 13.81
N GLY A 447 -4.62 -31.86 14.47
CA GLY A 447 -3.31 -31.90 13.83
C GLY A 447 -2.98 -30.61 13.03
N LEU A 448 -3.69 -29.50 13.30
CA LEU A 448 -3.40 -28.18 12.77
C LEU A 448 -2.52 -27.41 13.75
N ASP A 449 -1.71 -26.49 13.25
CA ASP A 449 -0.86 -25.66 14.11
C ASP A 449 -1.71 -24.61 14.86
N PRO A 450 -1.76 -24.65 16.22
CA PRO A 450 -2.54 -23.71 17.02
C PRO A 450 -1.94 -22.30 17.06
N ASN A 451 -0.71 -22.12 16.59
CA ASN A 451 0.02 -20.86 16.60
C ASN A 451 0.05 -20.17 15.22
N VAL A 452 -0.56 -20.77 14.21
CA VAL A 452 -0.68 -20.23 12.87
C VAL A 452 -2.15 -19.98 12.53
N TRP A 453 -2.47 -18.75 12.13
CA TRP A 453 -3.85 -18.38 11.80
C TRP A 453 -4.30 -18.92 10.45
N PHE A 454 -3.64 -18.49 9.35
CA PHE A 454 -4.04 -18.89 8.01
C PHE A 454 -3.85 -20.36 7.76
N HIS A 455 -4.85 -21.00 7.14
CA HIS A 455 -4.91 -22.43 6.81
C HIS A 455 -4.91 -23.37 8.03
N ASN A 456 -4.84 -22.86 9.26
CA ASN A 456 -4.84 -23.64 10.50
C ASN A 456 -6.05 -23.25 11.39
N VAL A 457 -5.89 -22.34 12.35
CA VAL A 457 -6.97 -21.95 13.27
C VAL A 457 -8.12 -21.28 12.53
N GLU A 458 -7.86 -20.59 11.46
CA GLU A 458 -8.87 -20.01 10.57
C GLU A 458 -9.89 -21.04 10.08
N TYR A 459 -9.48 -22.28 9.74
CA TYR A 459 -10.42 -23.32 9.31
C TYR A 459 -11.39 -23.71 10.42
N VAL A 460 -10.89 -23.82 11.64
CA VAL A 460 -11.71 -24.11 12.81
C VAL A 460 -12.64 -22.92 13.12
N ALA A 461 -12.15 -21.70 13.00
CA ALA A 461 -12.94 -20.50 13.18
C ALA A 461 -14.08 -20.41 12.16
N ALA A 462 -13.80 -20.60 10.88
CA ALA A 462 -14.82 -20.60 9.81
C ALA A 462 -15.93 -21.62 10.07
N GLU A 463 -15.57 -22.81 10.56
CA GLU A 463 -16.54 -23.89 10.84
C GLU A 463 -17.37 -23.62 12.11
N LYS A 464 -16.72 -23.19 13.20
CA LYS A 464 -17.31 -23.11 14.54
C LYS A 464 -18.01 -21.81 14.85
N ILE A 465 -17.49 -20.67 14.35
CA ILE A 465 -18.01 -19.35 14.64
C ILE A 465 -18.45 -18.57 13.39
N GLY A 466 -18.30 -19.17 12.21
CA GLY A 466 -18.80 -18.62 10.95
C GLY A 466 -17.83 -17.65 10.25
N PRO A 467 -18.31 -16.94 9.22
CA PRO A 467 -17.45 -16.17 8.32
C PRO A 467 -17.02 -14.80 8.86
N GLU A 468 -17.66 -14.29 9.92
CA GLU A 468 -17.44 -12.90 10.37
C GLU A 468 -16.00 -12.67 10.78
N THR A 469 -15.50 -13.42 11.78
CA THR A 469 -14.14 -13.26 12.29
C THR A 469 -13.07 -13.57 11.23
N VAL A 470 -13.24 -14.61 10.41
CA VAL A 470 -12.29 -14.91 9.33
C VAL A 470 -12.25 -13.80 8.28
N THR A 471 -13.39 -13.22 7.95
CA THR A 471 -13.47 -12.09 7.01
C THR A 471 -12.85 -10.83 7.62
N TYR A 472 -13.11 -10.58 8.90
CA TYR A 472 -12.56 -9.46 9.65
C TYR A 472 -11.03 -9.48 9.63
N VAL A 473 -10.42 -10.59 10.05
CA VAL A 473 -8.95 -10.75 10.06
C VAL A 473 -8.35 -10.59 8.66
N SER A 474 -8.92 -11.28 7.66
CA SER A 474 -8.44 -11.21 6.28
C SER A 474 -8.54 -9.79 5.68
N ASN A 475 -9.58 -9.03 6.02
CA ASN A 475 -9.73 -7.65 5.55
C ASN A 475 -8.68 -6.73 6.16
N ILE A 476 -8.46 -6.80 7.48
CA ILE A 476 -7.45 -5.97 8.16
C ILE A 476 -6.06 -6.25 7.59
N TYR A 477 -5.72 -7.53 7.40
CA TYR A 477 -4.46 -7.90 6.80
C TYR A 477 -4.28 -7.30 5.40
N LYS A 478 -5.29 -7.39 4.52
CA LYS A 478 -5.26 -6.77 3.19
C LYS A 478 -5.13 -5.24 3.26
N TYR A 479 -5.84 -4.59 4.19
CA TYR A 479 -5.75 -3.13 4.36
C TYR A 479 -4.37 -2.72 4.83
N TYR A 480 -3.80 -3.43 5.79
CA TYR A 480 -2.46 -3.16 6.29
C TYR A 480 -1.41 -3.24 5.18
N ILE A 481 -1.38 -4.34 4.41
CA ILE A 481 -0.44 -4.50 3.30
C ILE A 481 -0.59 -3.38 2.27
N ALA A 482 -1.84 -3.04 1.91
CA ALA A 482 -2.10 -1.93 0.99
C ALA A 482 -1.61 -0.59 1.55
N TYR A 483 -1.89 -0.29 2.82
CA TYR A 483 -1.51 0.98 3.45
C TYR A 483 0.01 1.12 3.54
N ARG A 484 0.71 0.08 3.97
CA ARG A 484 2.16 0.08 4.10
C ARG A 484 2.83 0.36 2.76
N LEU A 485 2.47 -0.42 1.73
CA LEU A 485 3.07 -0.28 0.40
C LEU A 485 2.70 1.05 -0.29
N ILE A 486 1.47 1.58 -0.07
CA ILE A 486 1.09 2.90 -0.59
C ILE A 486 1.87 4.02 0.12
N PHE A 487 2.07 3.90 1.43
CA PHE A 487 2.85 4.89 2.18
C PHE A 487 4.28 4.98 1.64
N ASP A 488 4.92 3.84 1.39
CA ASP A 488 6.26 3.75 0.82
C ASP A 488 6.28 4.31 -0.61
N ALA A 489 5.36 3.89 -1.48
CA ALA A 489 5.23 4.38 -2.85
C ALA A 489 5.00 5.91 -2.92
N LYS A 490 4.18 6.45 -2.02
CA LYS A 490 3.95 7.90 -1.95
C LYS A 490 5.21 8.66 -1.55
N THR A 491 5.97 8.15 -0.60
CA THR A 491 7.24 8.76 -0.16
C THR A 491 8.23 8.85 -1.33
N GLU A 492 8.39 7.79 -2.11
CA GLU A 492 9.25 7.78 -3.30
C GLU A 492 8.76 8.74 -4.39
N LYS A 493 7.46 8.81 -4.60
CA LYS A 493 6.83 9.74 -5.54
C LYS A 493 7.06 11.21 -5.15
N ASP A 494 6.92 11.54 -3.88
CA ASP A 494 7.14 12.90 -3.37
C ASP A 494 8.62 13.32 -3.55
N LYS A 495 9.58 12.42 -3.27
CA LYS A 495 11.02 12.64 -3.54
C LYS A 495 11.30 12.88 -5.03
N ALA A 496 10.72 12.06 -5.90
CA ALA A 496 10.88 12.19 -7.35
C ALA A 496 10.34 13.52 -7.87
N THR A 497 9.17 13.94 -7.39
CA THR A 497 8.54 15.22 -7.72
C THR A 497 9.41 16.41 -7.32
N GLN A 498 9.98 16.38 -6.10
CA GLN A 498 10.88 17.44 -5.62
C GLN A 498 12.16 17.51 -6.45
N THR A 499 12.71 16.37 -6.86
CA THR A 499 13.93 16.30 -7.67
C THR A 499 13.73 16.95 -9.05
N LEU A 500 12.58 16.73 -9.69
CA LEU A 500 12.28 17.34 -10.99
C LEU A 500 12.00 18.84 -10.86
N LYS A 501 11.31 19.29 -9.81
CA LYS A 501 11.08 20.73 -9.55
C LYS A 501 12.40 21.49 -9.42
N LYS A 502 13.37 20.97 -8.67
CA LYS A 502 14.70 21.58 -8.50
C LYS A 502 15.55 21.61 -9.78
N LYS A 503 15.30 20.74 -10.75
CA LYS A 503 16.00 20.75 -12.05
C LYS A 503 15.39 21.70 -13.06
N GLY A 504 14.16 22.16 -12.84
CA GLY A 504 13.45 23.11 -13.69
C GLY A 504 13.60 24.59 -13.25
N GLU A 505 14.16 24.82 -12.05
CA GLU A 505 14.63 26.12 -11.58
C GLU A 505 16.09 26.37 -12.01
#